data_58c7d71eccac3f505656d87ca8210b31
#
_entry.id   58c7d71eccac3f505656d87ca8210b31
#
_cell.length_a   1.000
_cell.length_b   1.000
_cell.length_c   1.000
_cell.angle_alpha   90.00
_cell.angle_beta   90.00
_cell.angle_gamma   90.00
#
_symmetry.space_group_name_H-M   'P 1'
#
loop_
_entity.id
_entity.type
_entity.pdbx_description
1 polymer ?
#
loop_
_entity_poly.entity_id
_entity_poly.type
_entity_poly.pdbx_seq_one_letter_code
_entity_poly.pdbx_strand_id
1 'polypeptide(L)'
;MTKDLTEVGKFFNAWAIYRKVLINNYMHHREIYQAITDLLAEQWESRPFKLLDLGCGDASFLAPALQGRAIQHYMGFDLSDPALALAAANIGPLGCKAELINIDFIEGLAQTHERFDIVFTSYALHHLTQEKKAEFFRLAHTVLTENGLLLIIDVMREPDETLSMYLDNYCQWLREEWLEFDEQDLSAIIQHIRHNDMPETAAILSALAEAAGFTPATSICHLTRHQALAFSKKPLIFKEAA
;
A
#
# COMPACT_ATOMS: atom_id res chain seq x y z
N MET A 1 4.06 32.35 7.81
CA MET A 1 4.02 31.14 8.64
C MET A 1 5.33 30.41 8.42
N THR A 2 6.24 30.48 9.38
CA THR A 2 7.51 29.74 9.35
C THR A 2 7.19 28.27 9.61
N LYS A 3 7.24 27.41 8.57
CA LYS A 3 7.26 25.96 8.77
C LYS A 3 8.39 25.65 9.76
N ASP A 4 8.08 24.92 10.81
CA ASP A 4 9.07 24.55 11.83
C ASP A 4 10.21 23.77 11.17
N LEU A 5 11.42 24.33 11.21
CA LEU A 5 12.62 23.71 10.61
C LEU A 5 12.91 22.32 11.19
N THR A 6 12.39 22.02 12.38
CA THR A 6 12.50 20.70 13.01
C THR A 6 11.62 19.66 12.35
N GLU A 7 10.43 19.99 11.90
CA GLU A 7 9.54 19.09 11.16
C GLU A 7 10.08 18.77 9.76
N VAL A 8 10.63 19.79 9.07
CA VAL A 8 11.31 19.60 7.78
C VAL A 8 12.51 18.67 7.93
N GLY A 9 13.33 18.87 8.99
CA GLY A 9 14.46 18.00 9.28
C GLY A 9 14.08 16.55 9.56
N LYS A 10 13.03 16.32 10.35
CA LYS A 10 12.48 14.97 10.63
C LYS A 10 12.00 14.29 9.35
N PHE A 11 11.29 15.01 8.49
CA PHE A 11 10.86 14.48 7.20
C PHE A 11 12.03 14.04 6.33
N PHE A 12 13.08 14.88 6.17
CA PHE A 12 14.22 14.51 5.34
C PHE A 12 15.01 13.34 5.91
N ASN A 13 15.12 13.19 7.23
CA ASN A 13 15.74 12.03 7.85
C ASN A 13 14.91 10.76 7.61
N ALA A 14 13.59 10.80 7.85
CA ALA A 14 12.69 9.69 7.57
C ALA A 14 12.71 9.31 6.08
N TRP A 15 12.76 10.32 5.19
CA TRP A 15 12.87 10.12 3.76
C TRP A 15 14.20 9.47 3.34
N ALA A 16 15.33 9.87 3.94
CA ALA A 16 16.62 9.25 3.68
C ALA A 16 16.66 7.78 4.08
N ILE A 17 16.07 7.45 5.25
CA ILE A 17 15.88 6.08 5.72
C ILE A 17 15.01 5.29 4.74
N TYR A 18 13.85 5.82 4.38
CA TYR A 18 12.94 5.18 3.44
C TYR A 18 13.61 4.91 2.08
N ARG A 19 14.35 5.87 1.53
CA ARG A 19 15.11 5.67 0.29
C ARG A 19 16.13 4.54 0.38
N LYS A 20 16.81 4.35 1.52
CA LYS A 20 17.72 3.21 1.72
C LYS A 20 16.94 1.89 1.63
N VAL A 21 15.75 1.80 2.26
CA VAL A 21 14.88 0.61 2.16
C VAL A 21 14.54 0.30 0.71
N LEU A 22 14.18 1.31 -0.07
CA LEU A 22 13.78 1.16 -1.47
C LEU A 22 14.96 0.76 -2.37
N ILE A 23 16.12 1.43 -2.24
CA ILE A 23 17.32 1.18 -3.06
C ILE A 23 17.80 -0.26 -2.85
N ASN A 24 17.83 -0.73 -1.61
CA ASN A 24 18.27 -2.07 -1.25
C ASN A 24 17.18 -3.14 -1.43
N ASN A 25 15.96 -2.73 -1.81
CA ASN A 25 14.82 -3.62 -2.03
C ASN A 25 14.49 -4.52 -0.82
N TYR A 26 14.71 -4.03 0.39
CA TYR A 26 14.53 -4.82 1.61
C TYR A 26 13.09 -5.31 1.84
N MET A 27 12.11 -4.61 1.28
CA MET A 27 10.69 -4.97 1.37
C MET A 27 10.16 -5.54 0.04
N HIS A 28 11.01 -6.06 -0.82
CA HIS A 28 10.65 -6.71 -2.09
C HIS A 28 9.79 -5.86 -3.02
N HIS A 29 9.95 -4.53 -2.99
CA HIS A 29 9.13 -3.63 -3.82
C HIS A 29 9.23 -3.97 -5.30
N ARG A 30 10.42 -4.31 -5.83
CA ARG A 30 10.62 -4.59 -7.26
C ARG A 30 9.78 -5.76 -7.73
N GLU A 31 9.84 -6.87 -7.00
CA GLU A 31 9.16 -8.12 -7.34
C GLU A 31 7.64 -7.99 -7.18
N ILE A 32 7.21 -7.35 -6.08
CA ILE A 32 5.79 -7.16 -5.79
C ILE A 32 5.16 -6.20 -6.80
N TYR A 33 5.81 -5.07 -7.10
CA TYR A 33 5.26 -4.12 -8.08
C TYR A 33 5.36 -4.64 -9.51
N GLN A 34 6.30 -5.56 -9.83
CA GLN A 34 6.27 -6.28 -11.09
C GLN A 34 5.01 -7.15 -11.20
N ALA A 35 4.67 -7.90 -10.14
CA ALA A 35 3.45 -8.70 -10.12
C ALA A 35 2.17 -7.85 -10.24
N ILE A 36 2.16 -6.66 -9.62
CA ILE A 36 1.06 -5.69 -9.81
C ILE A 36 1.00 -5.19 -11.26
N THR A 37 2.16 -4.88 -11.86
CA THR A 37 2.24 -4.44 -13.28
C THR A 37 1.67 -5.49 -14.21
N ASP A 38 2.01 -6.76 -13.99
CA ASP A 38 1.54 -7.91 -14.79
C ASP A 38 0.02 -8.10 -14.62
N LEU A 39 -0.49 -8.02 -13.38
CA LEU A 39 -1.92 -8.07 -13.09
C LEU A 39 -2.68 -6.94 -13.79
N LEU A 40 -2.16 -5.71 -13.72
CA LEU A 40 -2.78 -4.57 -14.39
C LEU A 40 -2.74 -4.72 -15.91
N ALA A 41 -1.68 -5.31 -16.47
CA ALA A 41 -1.59 -5.63 -17.88
C ALA A 41 -2.67 -6.62 -18.31
N GLU A 42 -2.89 -7.66 -17.53
CA GLU A 42 -3.88 -8.69 -17.82
C GLU A 42 -5.31 -8.18 -17.72
N GLN A 43 -5.63 -7.44 -16.64
CA GLN A 43 -7.00 -7.04 -16.31
C GLN A 43 -7.44 -5.73 -16.98
N TRP A 44 -6.50 -4.80 -17.26
CA TRP A 44 -6.76 -3.45 -17.81
C TRP A 44 -5.86 -3.08 -19.00
N GLU A 45 -5.54 -4.01 -19.90
CA GLU A 45 -4.63 -3.80 -21.04
C GLU A 45 -4.88 -2.47 -21.77
N SER A 46 -6.10 -2.24 -22.24
CA SER A 46 -6.50 -1.02 -22.96
C SER A 46 -7.76 -0.38 -22.36
N ARG A 47 -8.33 -0.95 -21.31
CA ARG A 47 -9.56 -0.46 -20.71
C ARG A 47 -9.25 0.74 -19.81
N PRO A 48 -9.89 1.89 -20.04
CA PRO A 48 -9.74 3.04 -19.16
C PRO A 48 -10.23 2.71 -17.75
N PHE A 49 -9.51 3.22 -16.73
CA PHE A 49 -9.87 3.01 -15.33
C PHE A 49 -9.57 4.22 -14.46
N LYS A 50 -10.24 4.27 -13.31
CA LYS A 50 -10.00 5.21 -12.22
C LYS A 50 -9.34 4.49 -11.06
N LEU A 51 -8.32 5.11 -10.47
CA LEU A 51 -7.55 4.55 -9.36
C LEU A 51 -7.58 5.49 -8.15
N LEU A 52 -7.86 4.91 -6.99
CA LEU A 52 -7.74 5.55 -5.68
C LEU A 52 -6.58 4.91 -4.92
N ASP A 53 -5.59 5.70 -4.55
CA ASP A 53 -4.36 5.29 -3.85
C ASP A 53 -4.39 5.80 -2.40
N LEU A 54 -4.43 4.88 -1.46
CA LEU A 54 -4.65 5.11 -0.03
C LEU A 54 -3.34 4.98 0.74
N GLY A 55 -2.87 6.10 1.31
CA GLY A 55 -1.51 6.21 1.83
C GLY A 55 -0.51 6.22 0.68
N CYS A 56 -0.73 7.10 -0.32
CA CYS A 56 -0.01 7.05 -1.60
C CYS A 56 1.47 7.40 -1.50
N GLY A 57 1.91 7.98 -0.37
CA GLY A 57 3.29 8.41 -0.18
C GLY A 57 3.76 9.29 -1.34
N ASP A 58 4.92 8.95 -1.91
CA ASP A 58 5.48 9.61 -3.10
C ASP A 58 5.08 8.95 -4.43
N ALA A 59 4.31 7.86 -4.40
CA ALA A 59 3.90 7.06 -5.55
C ALA A 59 5.06 6.56 -6.45
N SER A 60 6.31 6.52 -5.96
CA SER A 60 7.51 6.25 -6.78
C SER A 60 7.54 4.84 -7.37
N PHE A 61 6.88 3.86 -6.74
CA PHE A 61 6.75 2.50 -7.25
C PHE A 61 5.45 2.25 -8.04
N LEU A 62 4.36 2.92 -7.64
CA LEU A 62 3.10 2.74 -8.35
C LEU A 62 3.09 3.46 -9.69
N ALA A 63 3.65 4.66 -9.79
CA ALA A 63 3.68 5.42 -11.04
C ALA A 63 4.33 4.65 -12.21
N PRO A 64 5.50 3.99 -12.05
CA PRO A 64 6.05 3.13 -13.10
C PRO A 64 5.15 1.94 -13.47
N ALA A 65 4.48 1.31 -12.50
CA ALA A 65 3.56 0.20 -12.74
C ALA A 65 2.32 0.62 -13.55
N LEU A 66 1.97 1.90 -13.47
CA LEU A 66 0.85 2.51 -14.19
C LEU A 66 1.25 3.04 -15.59
N GLN A 67 2.53 3.08 -15.92
CA GLN A 67 3.00 3.65 -17.18
C GLN A 67 2.41 2.91 -18.39
N GLY A 68 1.95 3.69 -19.39
CA GLY A 68 1.34 3.13 -20.59
C GLY A 68 -0.09 2.60 -20.41
N ARG A 69 -0.69 2.77 -19.22
CA ARG A 69 -2.09 2.39 -18.96
C ARG A 69 -3.04 3.54 -19.24
N ALA A 70 -4.28 3.22 -19.57
CA ALA A 70 -5.32 4.20 -19.90
C ALA A 70 -5.98 4.72 -18.60
N ILE A 71 -5.23 5.45 -17.77
CA ILE A 71 -5.74 6.00 -16.50
C ILE A 71 -6.58 7.24 -16.80
N GLN A 72 -7.86 7.22 -16.40
CA GLN A 72 -8.73 8.38 -16.51
C GLN A 72 -8.55 9.34 -15.35
N HIS A 73 -8.45 8.81 -14.16
CA HIS A 73 -8.35 9.57 -12.93
C HIS A 73 -7.48 8.82 -11.92
N TYR A 74 -6.48 9.49 -11.37
CA TYR A 74 -5.71 9.08 -10.20
C TYR A 74 -6.07 9.98 -9.04
N MET A 75 -6.55 9.41 -7.94
CA MET A 75 -6.77 10.12 -6.69
C MET A 75 -5.88 9.52 -5.62
N GLY A 76 -5.05 10.30 -4.95
CA GLY A 76 -4.15 9.87 -3.90
C GLY A 76 -4.42 10.58 -2.57
N PHE A 77 -4.46 9.80 -1.47
CA PHE A 77 -4.57 10.30 -0.10
C PHE A 77 -3.30 10.01 0.66
N ASP A 78 -2.76 11.00 1.35
CA ASP A 78 -1.65 10.85 2.28
C ASP A 78 -1.66 11.97 3.33
N LEU A 79 -1.07 11.73 4.49
CA LEU A 79 -0.96 12.72 5.56
C LEU A 79 0.24 13.66 5.41
N SER A 80 1.16 13.35 4.51
CA SER A 80 2.43 14.06 4.30
C SER A 80 2.38 14.98 3.08
N ASP A 81 2.23 16.29 3.29
CA ASP A 81 2.35 17.28 2.20
C ASP A 81 3.64 17.15 1.39
N PRO A 82 4.83 16.90 2.02
CA PRO A 82 6.05 16.68 1.25
C PRO A 82 6.01 15.41 0.38
N ALA A 83 5.39 14.32 0.86
CA ALA A 83 5.23 13.11 0.07
C ALA A 83 4.28 13.34 -1.12
N LEU A 84 3.16 14.04 -0.89
CA LEU A 84 2.22 14.42 -1.95
C LEU A 84 2.86 15.30 -3.03
N ALA A 85 3.78 16.20 -2.64
CA ALA A 85 4.53 17.01 -3.62
C ALA A 85 5.44 16.15 -4.51
N LEU A 86 6.05 15.09 -3.96
CA LEU A 86 6.81 14.12 -4.73
C LEU A 86 5.90 13.22 -5.58
N ALA A 87 4.76 12.80 -5.04
CA ALA A 87 3.75 12.04 -5.79
C ALA A 87 3.27 12.81 -7.02
N ALA A 88 3.04 14.12 -6.90
CA ALA A 88 2.65 14.96 -8.04
C ALA A 88 3.70 14.93 -9.17
N ALA A 89 4.99 14.94 -8.81
CA ALA A 89 6.06 14.84 -9.78
C ALA A 89 6.14 13.45 -10.46
N ASN A 90 5.88 12.38 -9.69
CA ASN A 90 5.95 11.00 -10.18
C ASN A 90 4.70 10.62 -11.01
N ILE A 91 3.52 11.11 -10.66
CA ILE A 91 2.24 10.84 -11.36
C ILE A 91 2.07 11.75 -12.59
N GLY A 92 2.61 12.98 -12.57
CA GLY A 92 2.46 13.94 -13.69
C GLY A 92 2.76 13.39 -15.07
N PRO A 93 3.84 12.60 -15.27
CA PRO A 93 4.17 12.00 -16.57
C PRO A 93 3.15 11.00 -17.11
N LEU A 94 2.21 10.49 -16.30
CA LEU A 94 1.15 9.58 -16.75
C LEU A 94 0.10 10.31 -17.60
N GLY A 95 0.04 11.65 -17.52
CA GLY A 95 -0.87 12.46 -18.35
C GLY A 95 -2.35 12.29 -18.02
N CYS A 96 -2.70 11.67 -16.89
CA CYS A 96 -4.07 11.51 -16.41
C CYS A 96 -4.52 12.71 -15.55
N LYS A 97 -5.84 12.81 -15.32
CA LYS A 97 -6.33 13.69 -14.24
C LYS A 97 -5.80 13.15 -12.92
N ALA A 98 -5.08 13.96 -12.15
CA ALA A 98 -4.54 13.61 -10.85
C ALA A 98 -5.05 14.56 -9.75
N GLU A 99 -5.53 13.98 -8.65
CA GLU A 99 -5.93 14.70 -7.44
C GLU A 99 -5.18 14.10 -6.25
N LEU A 100 -4.41 14.93 -5.55
CA LEU A 100 -3.64 14.54 -4.37
C LEU A 100 -4.13 15.33 -3.17
N ILE A 101 -4.59 14.64 -2.13
CA ILE A 101 -5.30 15.26 -1.02
C ILE A 101 -4.63 14.89 0.29
N ASN A 102 -4.28 15.91 1.09
CA ASN A 102 -3.77 15.70 2.44
C ASN A 102 -4.93 15.36 3.37
N ILE A 103 -5.14 14.08 3.63
CA ILE A 103 -6.22 13.55 4.46
C ILE A 103 -5.85 12.15 4.97
N ASP A 104 -6.34 11.79 6.15
CA ASP A 104 -6.36 10.39 6.60
C ASP A 104 -7.19 9.54 5.62
N PHE A 105 -6.65 8.42 5.18
CA PHE A 105 -7.29 7.63 4.11
C PHE A 105 -8.61 6.98 4.54
N ILE A 106 -8.85 6.70 5.82
CA ILE A 106 -10.16 6.25 6.32
C ILE A 106 -11.17 7.39 6.24
N GLU A 107 -10.78 8.59 6.65
CA GLU A 107 -11.61 9.78 6.52
C GLU A 107 -11.89 10.11 5.05
N GLY A 108 -10.85 10.08 4.20
CA GLY A 108 -10.96 10.27 2.76
C GLY A 108 -11.91 9.28 2.11
N LEU A 109 -11.80 7.99 2.44
CA LEU A 109 -12.74 6.95 1.97
C LEU A 109 -14.18 7.24 2.38
N ALA A 110 -14.41 7.67 3.63
CA ALA A 110 -15.75 7.96 4.14
C ALA A 110 -16.39 9.17 3.44
N GLN A 111 -15.58 10.13 2.98
CA GLN A 111 -16.04 11.34 2.27
C GLN A 111 -16.11 11.15 0.75
N THR A 112 -15.54 10.07 0.21
CA THR A 112 -15.49 9.82 -1.23
C THR A 112 -16.83 9.31 -1.75
N HIS A 113 -17.40 10.00 -2.74
CA HIS A 113 -18.65 9.63 -3.42
C HIS A 113 -18.42 9.07 -4.84
N GLU A 114 -17.22 9.22 -5.37
CA GLU A 114 -16.83 8.66 -6.66
C GLU A 114 -16.60 7.15 -6.56
N ARG A 115 -16.73 6.45 -7.70
CA ARG A 115 -16.44 5.02 -7.81
C ARG A 115 -15.14 4.83 -8.57
N PHE A 116 -14.32 3.88 -8.09
CA PHE A 116 -13.02 3.56 -8.66
C PHE A 116 -13.00 2.11 -9.14
N ASP A 117 -12.26 1.89 -10.22
CA ASP A 117 -12.03 0.54 -10.74
C ASP A 117 -10.92 -0.17 -9.97
N ILE A 118 -9.99 0.62 -9.43
CA ILE A 118 -8.91 0.13 -8.57
C ILE A 118 -8.88 0.99 -7.32
N VAL A 119 -8.92 0.33 -6.15
CA VAL A 119 -8.55 0.90 -4.86
C VAL A 119 -7.25 0.22 -4.46
N PHE A 120 -6.22 1.00 -4.19
CA PHE A 120 -4.88 0.52 -3.92
C PHE A 120 -4.37 1.03 -2.58
N THR A 121 -3.62 0.22 -1.86
CA THR A 121 -2.86 0.64 -0.69
C THR A 121 -1.59 -0.19 -0.57
N SER A 122 -0.50 0.43 -0.16
CA SER A 122 0.80 -0.20 -0.04
C SER A 122 1.48 0.23 1.25
N TYR A 123 1.80 -0.75 2.10
CA TYR A 123 2.50 -0.54 3.37
C TYR A 123 1.88 0.54 4.28
N ALA A 124 0.55 0.56 4.35
CA ALA A 124 -0.19 1.52 5.18
C ALA A 124 -1.23 0.85 6.10
N LEU A 125 -1.78 -0.31 5.68
CA LEU A 125 -2.88 -0.94 6.41
C LEU A 125 -2.43 -1.54 7.75
N HIS A 126 -1.17 -1.96 7.87
CA HIS A 126 -0.62 -2.51 9.12
C HIS A 126 -0.58 -1.49 10.27
N HIS A 127 -0.71 -0.20 10.01
CA HIS A 127 -0.82 0.81 11.08
C HIS A 127 -2.21 0.90 11.71
N LEU A 128 -3.22 0.26 11.13
CA LEU A 128 -4.58 0.28 11.64
C LEU A 128 -4.84 -0.82 12.68
N THR A 129 -5.67 -0.54 13.68
CA THR A 129 -6.24 -1.59 14.53
C THR A 129 -7.14 -2.51 13.71
N GLN A 130 -7.46 -3.69 14.25
CA GLN A 130 -8.33 -4.65 13.55
C GLN A 130 -9.73 -4.07 13.27
N GLU A 131 -10.28 -3.26 14.19
CA GLU A 131 -11.56 -2.58 14.02
C GLU A 131 -11.49 -1.56 12.87
N LYS A 132 -10.38 -0.81 12.77
CA LYS A 132 -10.16 0.14 11.69
C LYS A 132 -9.93 -0.56 10.35
N LYS A 133 -9.30 -1.73 10.32
CA LYS A 133 -9.21 -2.57 9.13
C LYS A 133 -10.58 -3.06 8.67
N ALA A 134 -11.45 -3.47 9.58
CA ALA A 134 -12.83 -3.82 9.25
C ALA A 134 -13.61 -2.62 8.66
N GLU A 135 -13.43 -1.43 9.24
CA GLU A 135 -13.98 -0.18 8.69
C GLU A 135 -13.43 0.12 7.30
N PHE A 136 -12.10 -0.01 7.10
CA PHE A 136 -11.43 0.13 5.81
C PHE A 136 -12.06 -0.75 4.73
N PHE A 137 -12.21 -2.06 4.96
CA PHE A 137 -12.78 -2.97 3.97
C PHE A 137 -14.21 -2.59 3.63
N ARG A 138 -15.03 -2.21 4.61
CA ARG A 138 -16.41 -1.78 4.38
C ARG A 138 -16.46 -0.50 3.52
N LEU A 139 -15.62 0.49 3.81
CA LEU A 139 -15.55 1.74 3.04
C LEU A 139 -14.99 1.50 1.63
N ALA A 140 -13.89 0.73 1.51
CA ALA A 140 -13.31 0.36 0.21
C ALA A 140 -14.34 -0.35 -0.68
N HIS A 141 -15.14 -1.27 -0.10
CA HIS A 141 -16.23 -1.91 -0.84
C HIS A 141 -17.24 -0.89 -1.37
N THR A 142 -17.56 0.17 -0.63
CA THR A 142 -18.55 1.17 -1.10
C THR A 142 -18.03 2.01 -2.26
N VAL A 143 -16.75 2.35 -2.31
CA VAL A 143 -16.17 3.19 -3.37
C VAL A 143 -15.67 2.39 -4.58
N LEU A 144 -15.64 1.06 -4.49
CA LEU A 144 -15.24 0.19 -5.60
C LEU A 144 -16.37 -0.02 -6.60
N THR A 145 -16.08 -0.04 -7.91
CA THR A 145 -17.03 -0.48 -8.94
C THR A 145 -17.33 -1.98 -8.81
N GLU A 146 -18.41 -2.47 -9.47
CA GLU A 146 -18.82 -3.87 -9.40
C GLU A 146 -17.79 -4.87 -9.94
N ASN A 147 -16.93 -4.45 -10.86
CA ASN A 147 -15.87 -5.25 -11.46
C ASN A 147 -14.48 -4.70 -11.10
N GLY A 148 -14.41 -3.90 -10.03
CA GLY A 148 -13.17 -3.30 -9.58
C GLY A 148 -12.36 -4.23 -8.68
N LEU A 149 -11.09 -3.87 -8.44
CA LEU A 149 -10.17 -4.55 -7.54
C LEU A 149 -9.73 -3.65 -6.39
N LEU A 150 -9.75 -4.18 -5.18
CA LEU A 150 -8.98 -3.67 -4.06
C LEU A 150 -7.65 -4.43 -4.04
N LEU A 151 -6.55 -3.72 -4.16
CA LEU A 151 -5.19 -4.26 -4.13
C LEU A 151 -4.48 -3.78 -2.86
N ILE A 152 -3.97 -4.72 -2.08
CA ILE A 152 -3.26 -4.45 -0.82
C ILE A 152 -1.86 -5.06 -0.91
N ILE A 153 -0.84 -4.24 -0.77
CA ILE A 153 0.53 -4.68 -0.52
C ILE A 153 0.84 -4.36 0.93
N ASP A 154 1.22 -5.37 1.72
CA ASP A 154 1.56 -5.11 3.12
C ASP A 154 2.47 -6.19 3.72
N VAL A 155 2.98 -5.90 4.93
CA VAL A 155 3.60 -6.91 5.80
C VAL A 155 2.51 -7.72 6.49
N MET A 156 2.68 -9.03 6.57
CA MET A 156 1.71 -9.94 7.17
C MET A 156 2.37 -10.90 8.14
N ARG A 157 1.62 -11.28 9.17
CA ARG A 157 2.03 -12.34 10.11
C ARG A 157 1.83 -13.72 9.48
N GLU A 158 2.67 -14.65 9.87
CA GLU A 158 2.44 -16.07 9.57
C GLU A 158 1.17 -16.57 10.30
N PRO A 159 0.50 -17.63 9.80
CA PRO A 159 -0.78 -18.10 10.34
C PRO A 159 -0.79 -18.36 11.85
N ASP A 160 0.27 -18.94 12.39
CA ASP A 160 0.37 -19.32 13.81
C ASP A 160 1.15 -18.29 14.65
N GLU A 161 1.41 -17.12 14.10
CA GLU A 161 2.23 -16.10 14.74
C GLU A 161 1.38 -15.07 15.47
N THR A 162 1.63 -14.89 16.76
CA THR A 162 1.04 -13.76 17.52
C THR A 162 1.71 -12.45 17.10
N LEU A 163 1.09 -11.31 17.41
CA LEU A 163 1.71 -9.99 17.15
C LEU A 163 3.08 -9.85 17.84
N SER A 164 3.19 -10.32 19.10
CA SER A 164 4.47 -10.27 19.82
C SER A 164 5.55 -11.11 19.13
N MET A 165 5.21 -12.34 18.71
CA MET A 165 6.15 -13.20 17.97
C MET A 165 6.58 -12.56 16.66
N TYR A 166 5.62 -11.97 15.92
CA TYR A 166 5.92 -11.25 14.70
C TYR A 166 6.93 -10.12 14.94
N LEU A 167 6.64 -9.25 15.91
CA LEU A 167 7.50 -8.10 16.21
C LEU A 167 8.92 -8.54 16.62
N ASP A 168 9.05 -9.63 17.38
CA ASP A 168 10.36 -10.14 17.76
C ASP A 168 11.11 -10.73 16.55
N ASN A 169 10.47 -11.62 15.80
CA ASN A 169 11.07 -12.27 14.63
C ASN A 169 11.41 -11.26 13.52
N TYR A 170 10.49 -10.33 13.24
CA TYR A 170 10.69 -9.34 12.18
C TYR A 170 11.80 -8.34 12.54
N CYS A 171 11.82 -7.85 13.78
CA CYS A 171 12.89 -6.96 14.24
C CYS A 171 14.26 -7.67 14.30
N GLN A 172 14.29 -8.97 14.63
CA GLN A 172 15.51 -9.75 14.53
C GLN A 172 15.98 -9.89 13.09
N TRP A 173 15.08 -10.24 12.17
CA TRP A 173 15.38 -10.34 10.74
C TRP A 173 15.91 -9.01 10.18
N LEU A 174 15.35 -7.85 10.58
CA LEU A 174 15.88 -6.55 10.17
C LEU A 174 17.35 -6.38 10.60
N ARG A 175 17.72 -6.79 11.81
CA ARG A 175 19.09 -6.70 12.30
C ARG A 175 20.07 -7.60 11.54
N GLU A 176 19.59 -8.73 11.05
CA GLU A 176 20.41 -9.70 10.34
C GLU A 176 20.57 -9.34 8.85
N GLU A 177 19.56 -8.76 8.22
CA GLU A 177 19.52 -8.58 6.77
C GLU A 177 19.70 -7.13 6.30
N TRP A 178 19.31 -6.13 7.13
CA TRP A 178 19.37 -4.72 6.72
C TRP A 178 20.74 -4.10 7.02
N LEU A 179 21.78 -4.63 6.40
CA LEU A 179 23.18 -4.35 6.70
C LEU A 179 23.65 -2.95 6.27
N GLU A 180 22.93 -2.25 5.42
CA GLU A 180 23.25 -0.89 4.97
C GLU A 180 22.80 0.21 5.96
N PHE A 181 22.17 -0.18 7.07
CA PHE A 181 21.78 0.75 8.12
C PHE A 181 22.79 0.75 9.27
N ASP A 182 23.09 1.93 9.80
CA ASP A 182 23.79 2.01 11.07
C ASP A 182 22.86 1.65 12.23
N GLU A 183 23.45 1.40 13.40
CA GLU A 183 22.70 0.97 14.59
C GLU A 183 21.67 2.02 15.05
N GLN A 184 21.93 3.30 14.84
CA GLN A 184 21.00 4.38 15.21
C GLN A 184 19.77 4.37 14.32
N ASP A 185 19.94 4.34 13.01
CA ASP A 185 18.85 4.28 12.02
C ASP A 185 18.02 3.02 12.22
N LEU A 186 18.69 1.85 12.37
CA LEU A 186 18.02 0.57 12.54
C LEU A 186 17.24 0.50 13.86
N SER A 187 17.79 1.03 14.94
CA SER A 187 17.08 1.12 16.22
C SER A 187 15.85 2.03 16.16
N ALA A 188 15.90 3.13 15.40
CA ALA A 188 14.76 4.02 15.20
C ALA A 188 13.65 3.32 14.38
N ILE A 189 14.01 2.58 13.32
CA ILE A 189 13.07 1.76 12.52
C ILE A 189 12.39 0.71 13.42
N ILE A 190 13.17 -0.06 14.18
CA ILE A 190 12.68 -1.10 15.07
C ILE A 190 11.74 -0.51 16.14
N GLN A 191 12.08 0.64 16.69
CA GLN A 191 11.23 1.32 17.66
C GLN A 191 9.90 1.74 17.01
N HIS A 192 9.93 2.27 15.80
CA HIS A 192 8.73 2.63 15.05
C HIS A 192 7.83 1.41 14.83
N ILE A 193 8.38 0.30 14.31
CA ILE A 193 7.66 -0.95 14.08
C ILE A 193 6.99 -1.46 15.36
N ARG A 194 7.75 -1.54 16.45
CA ARG A 194 7.22 -2.05 17.72
C ARG A 194 6.08 -1.21 18.33
N HIS A 195 6.02 0.08 18.01
CA HIS A 195 5.00 0.98 18.58
C HIS A 195 3.79 1.17 17.67
N ASN A 196 3.96 1.02 16.36
CA ASN A 196 2.92 1.44 15.40
C ASN A 196 2.38 0.31 14.54
N ASP A 197 3.10 -0.83 14.41
CA ASP A 197 2.70 -1.86 13.48
C ASP A 197 1.82 -2.92 14.16
N MET A 198 0.71 -3.19 13.53
CA MET A 198 -0.30 -4.19 13.92
C MET A 198 -0.68 -5.04 12.70
N PRO A 199 0.29 -5.71 12.04
CA PRO A 199 -0.02 -6.52 10.86
C PRO A 199 -0.93 -7.69 11.23
N GLU A 200 -1.78 -8.10 10.29
CA GLU A 200 -2.62 -9.28 10.40
C GLU A 200 -2.09 -10.42 9.53
N THR A 201 -2.64 -11.60 9.72
CA THR A 201 -2.44 -12.70 8.78
C THR A 201 -3.29 -12.47 7.52
N ALA A 202 -2.88 -13.02 6.37
CA ALA A 202 -3.68 -12.98 5.15
C ALA A 202 -5.09 -13.56 5.36
N ALA A 203 -5.21 -14.60 6.19
CA ALA A 203 -6.51 -15.21 6.52
C ALA A 203 -7.44 -14.26 7.29
N ILE A 204 -6.91 -13.49 8.25
CA ILE A 204 -7.70 -12.48 8.99
C ILE A 204 -8.12 -11.36 8.03
N LEU A 205 -7.22 -10.86 7.18
CA LEU A 205 -7.57 -9.84 6.18
C LEU A 205 -8.66 -10.36 5.22
N SER A 206 -8.56 -11.61 4.77
CA SER A 206 -9.60 -12.24 3.93
C SER A 206 -10.94 -12.29 4.67
N ALA A 207 -10.98 -12.75 5.91
CA ALA A 207 -12.20 -12.81 6.70
C ALA A 207 -12.85 -11.42 6.91
N LEU A 208 -12.04 -10.39 7.17
CA LEU A 208 -12.54 -9.01 7.29
C LEU A 208 -13.11 -8.49 5.97
N ALA A 209 -12.47 -8.80 4.85
CA ALA A 209 -12.93 -8.45 3.52
C ALA A 209 -14.23 -9.17 3.16
N GLU A 210 -14.33 -10.48 3.44
CA GLU A 210 -15.53 -11.29 3.22
C GLU A 210 -16.71 -10.76 4.03
N ALA A 211 -16.49 -10.38 5.29
CA ALA A 211 -17.51 -9.73 6.12
C ALA A 211 -17.97 -8.38 5.55
N ALA A 212 -17.15 -7.70 4.75
CA ALA A 212 -17.49 -6.47 4.05
C ALA A 212 -18.14 -6.69 2.67
N GLY A 213 -18.25 -7.93 2.19
CA GLY A 213 -18.90 -8.30 0.93
C GLY A 213 -17.95 -8.60 -0.24
N PHE A 214 -16.65 -8.70 0.02
CA PHE A 214 -15.68 -9.16 -0.98
C PHE A 214 -15.68 -10.69 -1.10
N THR A 215 -15.15 -11.20 -2.20
CA THR A 215 -14.75 -12.62 -2.32
C THR A 215 -13.50 -12.88 -1.46
N PRO A 216 -13.17 -14.14 -1.16
CA PRO A 216 -11.91 -14.47 -0.49
C PRO A 216 -10.69 -13.84 -1.19
N ALA A 217 -9.67 -13.51 -0.42
CA ALA A 217 -8.44 -12.94 -0.93
C ALA A 217 -7.79 -13.82 -1.99
N THR A 218 -7.33 -13.20 -3.09
CA THR A 218 -6.46 -13.84 -4.07
C THR A 218 -5.02 -13.37 -3.84
N SER A 219 -4.11 -14.30 -3.60
CA SER A 219 -2.68 -13.99 -3.48
C SER A 219 -2.10 -13.66 -4.86
N ILE A 220 -1.54 -12.47 -5.01
CA ILE A 220 -0.87 -12.02 -6.23
C ILE A 220 0.64 -12.25 -6.13
N CYS A 221 1.20 -11.96 -4.97
CA CYS A 221 2.62 -12.16 -4.69
C CYS A 221 2.81 -12.45 -3.21
N HIS A 222 3.70 -13.39 -2.89
CA HIS A 222 4.05 -13.74 -1.50
C HIS A 222 5.56 -13.92 -1.40
N LEU A 223 6.22 -12.98 -0.76
CA LEU A 223 7.66 -12.99 -0.54
C LEU A 223 7.93 -12.80 0.96
N THR A 224 8.18 -13.91 1.62
CA THR A 224 8.33 -13.94 3.08
C THR A 224 7.10 -13.31 3.76
N ARG A 225 7.28 -12.21 4.47
CA ARG A 225 6.21 -11.47 5.17
C ARG A 225 5.56 -10.38 4.32
N HIS A 226 6.13 -10.08 3.15
CA HIS A 226 5.63 -9.05 2.24
C HIS A 226 4.72 -9.70 1.21
N GLN A 227 3.45 -9.33 1.19
CA GLN A 227 2.46 -9.96 0.34
C GLN A 227 1.64 -8.92 -0.42
N ALA A 228 1.22 -9.30 -1.63
CA ALA A 228 0.21 -8.59 -2.38
C ALA A 228 -1.05 -9.43 -2.48
N LEU A 229 -2.17 -8.87 -2.05
CA LEU A 229 -3.50 -9.50 -2.09
C LEU A 229 -4.44 -8.68 -2.96
N ALA A 230 -5.27 -9.37 -3.72
CA ALA A 230 -6.38 -8.78 -4.47
C ALA A 230 -7.72 -9.24 -3.88
N PHE A 231 -8.65 -8.30 -3.80
CA PHE A 231 -10.03 -8.53 -3.37
C PHE A 231 -10.99 -7.95 -4.41
N SER A 232 -12.08 -8.63 -4.66
CA SER A 232 -13.10 -8.22 -5.63
C SER A 232 -14.49 -8.53 -5.12
N LYS A 233 -15.50 -7.89 -5.68
CA LYS A 233 -16.91 -8.20 -5.36
C LYS A 233 -17.40 -9.48 -6.04
N LYS A 234 -16.71 -9.92 -7.09
CA LYS A 234 -17.01 -11.15 -7.84
C LYS A 234 -15.73 -11.94 -8.03
N PRO A 235 -15.79 -13.27 -8.15
CA PRO A 235 -14.58 -14.08 -8.36
C PRO A 235 -13.70 -13.53 -9.50
N LEU A 236 -12.40 -13.41 -9.23
CA LEU A 236 -11.43 -13.02 -10.24
C LEU A 236 -11.27 -14.15 -11.27
N ILE A 237 -11.30 -13.79 -12.52
CA ILE A 237 -11.02 -14.70 -13.63
C ILE A 237 -9.67 -14.29 -14.21
N PHE A 238 -8.68 -15.14 -14.02
CA PHE A 238 -7.40 -15.01 -14.70
C PHE A 238 -7.48 -15.69 -16.08
N LYS A 239 -6.90 -15.06 -17.09
CA LYS A 239 -6.75 -15.71 -18.40
C LYS A 239 -5.83 -16.92 -18.18
N GLU A 240 -6.26 -18.10 -18.63
CA GLU A 240 -5.37 -19.25 -18.67
C GLU A 240 -4.13 -18.88 -19.50
N ALA A 241 -2.93 -19.18 -18.96
CA ALA A 241 -1.71 -18.98 -19.71
C ALA A 241 -1.76 -19.84 -20.97
N ALA A 242 -1.72 -19.18 -22.14
CA ALA A 242 -1.79 -19.82 -23.43
C ALA A 242 -0.49 -20.58 -23.75
#